data_393062ea544e8ac2016657988debf864
#
_entry.id   393062ea544e8ac2016657988debf864
#
_cell.length_a   1.000
_cell.length_b   1.000
_cell.length_c   1.000
_cell.angle_alpha   90.00
_cell.angle_beta   90.00
_cell.angle_gamma   90.00
#
_symmetry.space_group_name_H-M   'P 1'
#
loop_
_entity.id
_entity.type
_entity.pdbx_description
1 polymer ?
#
loop_
_entity_poly.entity_id
_entity_poly.type
_entity_poly.pdbx_seq_one_letter_code
_entity_poly.pdbx_strand_id
1 'polypeptide(L)'
;MTLNNIKIKPLSKSNFAPYGQVIEVKNAEKLMINQGTTTRFNALSSVDVASENGEPIISIFEGQRRPDPIRLEVMERHPLGSQSFFPLSKHGWLVVVCKSNSSGDAPDLSTVECFFAQGNQGVNYFRGAWHHPLLVLQKSQKFLVVDRQGGGSNLNEFFIGNMDLKIDLESIRNPASDSN
;
A
#
# COMPACT_ATOMS: atom_id res chain seq x y z
N MET A 1 -3.62 12.88 -26.32
CA MET A 1 -3.34 11.56 -25.72
C MET A 1 -3.51 11.66 -24.21
N THR A 2 -4.38 11.19 -23.91
CA THR A 2 -5.38 10.87 -23.00
C THR A 2 -5.14 9.65 -22.18
N LEU A 3 -5.37 9.81 -20.99
CA LEU A 3 -5.74 8.89 -19.94
C LEU A 3 -4.75 8.82 -18.81
N ASN A 4 -4.90 9.83 -18.08
CA ASN A 4 -4.23 9.94 -16.83
C ASN A 4 -5.19 9.56 -15.67
N ASN A 5 -6.32 8.89 -15.99
CA ASN A 5 -7.28 8.42 -15.00
C ASN A 5 -6.98 6.95 -14.66
N ILE A 6 -6.48 6.73 -13.47
CA ILE A 6 -6.13 5.40 -12.97
C ILE A 6 -7.39 4.77 -12.38
N LYS A 7 -7.83 3.66 -12.97
CA LYS A 7 -8.97 2.88 -12.46
C LYS A 7 -8.59 2.20 -11.14
N ILE A 8 -9.56 2.14 -10.23
CA ILE A 8 -9.39 1.47 -8.95
C ILE A 8 -9.85 0.01 -9.08
N LYS A 9 -9.01 -0.91 -8.62
CA LYS A 9 -9.28 -2.34 -8.56
C LYS A 9 -9.46 -2.77 -7.11
N PRO A 10 -10.22 -3.83 -6.79
CA PRO A 10 -10.22 -4.41 -5.46
C PRO A 10 -8.83 -4.91 -5.08
N LEU A 11 -8.40 -4.66 -3.84
CA LEU A 11 -7.15 -5.26 -3.33
C LEU A 11 -7.33 -6.76 -3.11
N SER A 12 -6.40 -7.56 -3.62
CA SER A 12 -6.33 -8.99 -3.37
C SER A 12 -4.88 -9.47 -3.26
N LYS A 13 -4.65 -10.61 -2.60
CA LYS A 13 -3.32 -11.21 -2.49
C LYS A 13 -2.67 -11.47 -3.85
N SER A 14 -3.47 -11.88 -4.85
CA SER A 14 -2.97 -12.21 -6.19
C SER A 14 -2.55 -10.98 -6.98
N ASN A 15 -3.33 -9.89 -6.97
CA ASN A 15 -3.00 -8.71 -7.76
C ASN A 15 -1.96 -7.80 -7.10
N PHE A 16 -1.79 -7.91 -5.77
CA PHE A 16 -0.78 -7.15 -5.02
C PHE A 16 0.56 -7.89 -4.87
N ALA A 17 0.62 -9.18 -5.21
CA ALA A 17 1.82 -10.02 -5.05
C ALA A 17 3.12 -9.46 -5.64
N PRO A 18 3.12 -8.72 -6.77
CA PRO A 18 4.35 -8.12 -7.30
C PRO A 18 4.94 -7.00 -6.42
N TYR A 19 4.15 -6.41 -5.53
CA TYR A 19 4.49 -5.22 -4.76
C TYR A 19 4.64 -5.49 -3.27
N GLY A 20 4.04 -6.58 -2.79
CA GLY A 20 4.00 -6.86 -1.36
C GLY A 20 3.02 -7.95 -0.97
N GLN A 21 2.64 -7.93 0.29
CA GLN A 21 1.71 -8.87 0.90
C GLN A 21 0.47 -8.14 1.42
N VAL A 22 -0.71 -8.73 1.24
CA VAL A 22 -1.95 -8.23 1.85
C VAL A 22 -2.10 -8.83 3.23
N ILE A 23 -2.24 -7.96 4.24
CA ILE A 23 -2.45 -8.34 5.64
C ILE A 23 -3.96 -8.44 5.86
N GLU A 24 -4.50 -9.66 5.84
CA GLU A 24 -5.92 -9.93 6.05
C GLU A 24 -6.16 -11.32 6.63
N VAL A 25 -7.22 -11.45 7.42
CA VAL A 25 -7.58 -12.73 8.06
C VAL A 25 -8.27 -13.72 7.10
N LYS A 26 -8.73 -13.24 5.95
CA LYS A 26 -9.38 -14.08 4.93
C LYS A 26 -8.40 -15.14 4.42
N ASN A 27 -8.81 -16.41 4.53
CA ASN A 27 -8.00 -17.57 4.13
C ASN A 27 -6.64 -17.69 4.85
N ALA A 28 -6.49 -17.04 6.01
CA ALA A 28 -5.30 -17.19 6.84
C ALA A 28 -5.31 -18.52 7.60
N GLU A 29 -4.13 -19.05 7.87
CA GLU A 29 -3.95 -20.14 8.81
C GLU A 29 -4.43 -19.73 10.20
N LYS A 30 -5.26 -20.58 10.82
CA LYS A 30 -5.82 -20.34 12.16
C LYS A 30 -5.21 -21.30 13.15
N LEU A 31 -4.59 -20.76 14.19
CA LEU A 31 -4.06 -21.53 15.32
C LEU A 31 -4.83 -21.16 16.57
N MET A 32 -5.38 -22.17 17.25
CA MET A 32 -5.97 -21.98 18.58
C MET A 32 -4.84 -21.98 19.62
N ILE A 33 -4.73 -20.92 20.37
CA ILE A 33 -3.72 -20.73 21.42
C ILE A 33 -4.40 -20.36 22.75
N ASN A 34 -3.61 -20.22 23.81
CA ASN A 34 -4.08 -19.84 25.15
C ASN A 34 -5.28 -20.73 25.60
N GLN A 35 -5.09 -22.06 25.56
CA GLN A 35 -6.10 -23.03 26.01
C GLN A 35 -7.46 -22.91 25.27
N GLY A 36 -7.42 -22.52 24.00
CA GLY A 36 -8.61 -22.41 23.17
C GLY A 36 -9.36 -21.07 23.29
N THR A 37 -8.85 -20.11 24.02
CA THR A 37 -9.50 -18.80 24.19
C THR A 37 -9.12 -17.77 23.12
N THR A 38 -8.08 -18.03 22.30
CA THR A 38 -7.56 -17.07 21.33
C THR A 38 -7.32 -17.75 19.99
N THR A 39 -7.89 -17.16 18.93
CA THR A 39 -7.54 -17.54 17.55
C THR A 39 -6.41 -16.65 17.04
N ARG A 40 -5.26 -17.23 16.74
CA ARG A 40 -4.16 -16.56 16.04
C ARG A 40 -4.32 -16.76 14.53
N PHE A 41 -4.47 -15.68 13.79
CA PHE A 41 -4.33 -15.67 12.33
C PHE A 41 -2.84 -15.56 12.02
N ASN A 42 -2.24 -16.67 11.61
CA ASN A 42 -0.80 -16.84 11.64
C ASN A 42 -0.11 -16.25 10.43
N ALA A 43 1.05 -15.60 10.65
CA ALA A 43 2.01 -15.20 9.62
C ALA A 43 1.37 -14.49 8.41
N LEU A 44 0.58 -13.43 8.65
CA LEU A 44 -0.12 -12.69 7.60
C LEU A 44 0.84 -11.96 6.65
N SER A 45 2.01 -11.55 7.15
CA SER A 45 3.10 -10.95 6.38
C SER A 45 4.42 -11.12 7.13
N SER A 46 5.53 -10.83 6.43
CA SER A 46 6.88 -10.86 7.00
C SER A 46 7.53 -9.48 6.89
N VAL A 47 8.11 -9.01 8.00
CA VAL A 47 8.85 -7.74 8.06
C VAL A 47 10.29 -7.99 7.63
N ASP A 48 10.77 -7.24 6.62
CA ASP A 48 12.17 -7.27 6.14
C ASP A 48 12.82 -5.92 6.41
N VAL A 49 13.58 -5.79 7.50
CA VAL A 49 14.16 -4.52 7.95
C VAL A 49 15.63 -4.62 8.36
N ALA A 50 16.22 -5.82 8.30
CA ALA A 50 17.56 -6.09 8.85
C ALA A 50 18.72 -5.51 8.01
N SER A 51 18.49 -5.04 6.79
CA SER A 51 19.53 -4.42 5.95
C SER A 51 20.23 -3.28 6.70
N GLU A 52 21.56 -3.15 6.56
CA GLU A 52 22.36 -2.10 7.20
C GLU A 52 22.15 -2.01 8.72
N ASN A 53 22.01 -3.17 9.38
CA ASN A 53 21.72 -3.27 10.83
C ASN A 53 20.42 -2.51 11.23
N GLY A 54 19.41 -2.52 10.38
CA GLY A 54 18.12 -1.92 10.69
C GLY A 54 17.32 -2.73 11.69
N GLU A 55 16.45 -2.05 12.42
CA GLU A 55 15.56 -2.61 13.43
C GLU A 55 14.10 -2.27 13.09
N PRO A 56 13.15 -3.14 13.44
CA PRO A 56 11.73 -2.83 13.25
C PRO A 56 11.27 -1.79 14.27
N ILE A 57 10.48 -0.83 13.82
CA ILE A 57 9.77 0.12 14.69
C ILE A 57 8.29 0.08 14.43
N ILE A 58 7.51 0.47 15.43
CA ILE A 58 6.06 0.60 15.34
C ILE A 58 5.69 2.06 15.51
N SER A 59 4.89 2.57 14.58
CA SER A 59 4.42 3.95 14.56
C SER A 59 2.92 4.01 14.31
N ILE A 60 2.30 5.15 14.61
CA ILE A 60 0.95 5.48 14.17
C ILE A 60 1.07 6.63 13.17
N PHE A 61 0.63 6.39 11.92
CA PHE A 61 0.50 7.43 10.92
C PHE A 61 -0.96 7.88 10.83
N GLU A 62 -1.18 9.18 10.75
CA GLU A 62 -2.49 9.76 10.50
C GLU A 62 -2.50 10.45 9.14
N GLY A 63 -3.11 9.80 8.15
CA GLY A 63 -3.31 10.36 6.82
C GLY A 63 -4.47 11.35 6.80
N GLN A 64 -4.31 12.44 6.06
CA GLN A 64 -5.37 13.41 5.75
C GLN A 64 -5.84 13.21 4.31
N ARG A 65 -7.16 13.38 4.06
CA ARG A 65 -7.71 13.30 2.71
C ARG A 65 -7.10 14.39 1.82
N ARG A 66 -6.64 13.98 0.63
CA ARG A 66 -6.20 14.91 -0.41
C ARG A 66 -7.40 15.52 -1.14
N PRO A 67 -7.26 16.74 -1.71
CA PRO A 67 -8.31 17.36 -2.54
C PRO A 67 -8.70 16.50 -3.74
N ASP A 68 -9.96 16.59 -4.18
CA ASP A 68 -10.41 15.99 -5.43
C ASP A 68 -10.13 16.94 -6.62
N PRO A 69 -9.75 16.43 -7.80
CA PRO A 69 -9.38 15.04 -8.05
C PRO A 69 -8.05 14.66 -7.37
N ILE A 70 -7.95 13.44 -6.82
CA ILE A 70 -6.70 12.98 -6.22
C ILE A 70 -5.66 12.82 -7.33
N ARG A 71 -4.62 13.65 -7.28
CA ARG A 71 -3.48 13.63 -8.20
C ARG A 71 -2.31 12.88 -7.57
N LEU A 72 -1.60 12.12 -8.38
CA LEU A 72 -0.34 11.50 -7.97
C LEU A 72 0.80 12.46 -8.28
N GLU A 73 1.48 12.93 -7.24
CA GLU A 73 2.56 13.91 -7.36
C GLU A 73 3.94 13.29 -7.13
N VAL A 74 3.99 12.20 -6.38
CA VAL A 74 5.23 11.55 -5.98
C VAL A 74 5.03 10.04 -5.86
N MET A 75 6.03 9.27 -6.23
CA MET A 75 6.18 7.86 -5.85
C MET A 75 7.40 7.75 -4.95
N GLU A 76 7.31 6.89 -3.94
CA GLU A 76 8.41 6.64 -3.02
C GLU A 76 8.72 5.13 -2.92
N ARG A 77 9.94 4.80 -2.50
CA ARG A 77 10.32 3.44 -2.13
C ARG A 77 11.31 3.45 -0.98
N HIS A 78 11.33 2.35 -0.26
CA HIS A 78 12.27 2.12 0.86
C HIS A 78 13.26 1.01 0.48
N PRO A 79 14.48 1.34 0.03
CA PRO A 79 15.42 0.34 -0.50
C PRO A 79 16.03 -0.58 0.56
N LEU A 80 15.95 -0.22 1.84
CA LEU A 80 16.56 -0.99 2.94
C LEU A 80 15.55 -1.71 3.82
N GLY A 81 14.24 -1.54 3.60
CA GLY A 81 13.24 -2.20 4.43
C GLY A 81 11.86 -2.29 3.79
N SER A 82 11.08 -3.25 4.26
CA SER A 82 9.64 -3.31 4.01
C SER A 82 8.91 -2.27 4.86
N GLN A 83 7.69 -1.91 4.46
CA GLN A 83 6.83 -1.02 5.22
C GLN A 83 5.40 -1.56 5.25
N SER A 84 4.89 -1.80 6.45
CA SER A 84 3.54 -2.34 6.65
C SER A 84 2.60 -1.25 7.13
N PHE A 85 1.39 -1.24 6.57
CA PHE A 85 0.27 -0.39 7.01
C PHE A 85 -0.93 -1.25 7.35
N PHE A 86 -1.52 -1.06 8.53
CA PHE A 86 -2.78 -1.69 8.88
C PHE A 86 -3.75 -0.63 9.43
N PRO A 87 -4.96 -0.46 8.82
CA PRO A 87 -5.88 0.58 9.24
C PRO A 87 -6.44 0.30 10.64
N LEU A 88 -6.52 1.34 11.46
CA LEU A 88 -7.12 1.30 12.81
C LEU A 88 -8.61 1.67 12.79
N SER A 89 -9.21 1.74 11.61
CA SER A 89 -10.63 2.02 11.42
C SER A 89 -11.24 1.03 10.42
N LYS A 90 -12.59 1.01 10.33
CA LYS A 90 -13.32 0.15 9.38
C LYS A 90 -13.45 0.77 7.98
N HIS A 91 -12.85 1.95 7.75
CA HIS A 91 -12.97 2.64 6.46
C HIS A 91 -11.95 2.11 5.46
N GLY A 92 -12.39 1.98 4.22
CA GLY A 92 -11.49 1.66 3.11
C GLY A 92 -10.53 2.81 2.78
N TRP A 93 -9.44 2.46 2.10
CA TRP A 93 -8.37 3.38 1.72
C TRP A 93 -7.76 2.95 0.38
N LEU A 94 -6.89 3.78 -0.18
CA LEU A 94 -6.29 3.52 -1.49
C LEU A 94 -4.82 3.18 -1.36
N VAL A 95 -4.42 2.17 -2.15
CA VAL A 95 -3.04 1.71 -2.27
C VAL A 95 -2.62 1.90 -3.73
N VAL A 96 -1.61 2.75 -3.97
CA VAL A 96 -1.10 3.01 -5.31
C VAL A 96 0.34 2.53 -5.40
N VAL A 97 0.63 1.75 -6.42
CA VAL A 97 1.93 1.12 -6.65
C VAL A 97 2.30 1.15 -8.13
N CYS A 98 3.57 0.95 -8.45
CA CYS A 98 4.02 0.68 -9.80
C CYS A 98 5.27 -0.20 -9.80
N LYS A 99 5.63 -0.73 -10.94
CA LYS A 99 6.89 -1.45 -11.13
C LYS A 99 8.06 -0.47 -11.25
N SER A 100 9.27 -0.96 -11.04
CA SER A 100 10.48 -0.24 -11.45
C SER A 100 10.60 -0.27 -12.97
N ASN A 101 11.25 0.75 -13.53
CA ASN A 101 11.70 0.73 -14.92
C ASN A 101 12.73 -0.40 -15.17
N SER A 102 13.17 -0.56 -16.41
CA SER A 102 14.10 -1.63 -16.79
C SER A 102 15.48 -1.53 -16.15
N SER A 103 15.92 -0.32 -15.79
CA SER A 103 17.18 -0.10 -15.05
C SER A 103 17.03 -0.28 -13.54
N GLY A 104 15.81 -0.33 -13.01
CA GLY A 104 15.53 -0.52 -11.59
C GLY A 104 15.73 0.73 -10.71
N ASP A 105 16.04 1.87 -11.28
CA ASP A 105 16.37 3.11 -10.56
C ASP A 105 15.19 4.08 -10.40
N ALA A 106 14.17 3.98 -11.25
CA ALA A 106 13.00 4.83 -11.23
C ALA A 106 11.68 4.02 -11.34
N PRO A 107 10.51 4.62 -10.99
CA PRO A 107 9.23 4.00 -11.22
C PRO A 107 8.87 3.99 -12.72
N ASP A 108 8.28 2.90 -13.19
CA ASP A 108 7.63 2.85 -14.50
C ASP A 108 6.18 3.32 -14.36
N LEU A 109 5.96 4.60 -14.63
CA LEU A 109 4.64 5.23 -14.46
C LEU A 109 3.56 4.67 -15.41
N SER A 110 3.94 3.95 -16.48
CA SER A 110 2.99 3.26 -17.34
C SER A 110 2.35 2.04 -16.67
N THR A 111 2.95 1.56 -15.57
CA THR A 111 2.51 0.38 -14.82
C THR A 111 1.79 0.74 -13.52
N VAL A 112 1.41 2.01 -13.33
CA VAL A 112 0.72 2.45 -12.11
C VAL A 112 -0.61 1.73 -11.95
N GLU A 113 -0.81 1.15 -10.78
CA GLU A 113 -2.04 0.51 -10.36
C GLU A 113 -2.56 1.14 -9.07
N CYS A 114 -3.88 1.25 -8.97
CA CYS A 114 -4.57 1.71 -7.76
C CYS A 114 -5.50 0.63 -7.25
N PHE A 115 -5.38 0.29 -5.97
CA PHE A 115 -6.22 -0.70 -5.30
C PHE A 115 -7.05 -0.05 -4.21
N PHE A 116 -8.32 -0.48 -4.11
CA PHE A 116 -9.16 -0.21 -2.95
C PHE A 116 -8.95 -1.31 -1.92
N ALA A 117 -8.37 -0.95 -0.78
CA ALA A 117 -8.24 -1.79 0.39
C ALA A 117 -9.44 -1.55 1.33
N GLN A 118 -10.07 -2.62 1.80
CA GLN A 118 -11.12 -2.55 2.81
C GLN A 118 -10.53 -2.20 4.18
N GLY A 119 -11.37 -1.73 5.12
CA GLY A 119 -10.93 -1.33 6.46
C GLY A 119 -10.41 -2.48 7.35
N ASN A 120 -10.44 -3.71 6.87
CA ASN A 120 -9.85 -4.90 7.49
C ASN A 120 -8.68 -5.48 6.67
N GLN A 121 -8.21 -4.75 5.67
CA GLN A 121 -7.06 -5.10 4.85
C GLN A 121 -5.93 -4.09 5.06
N GLY A 122 -4.77 -4.57 5.47
CA GLY A 122 -3.51 -3.86 5.44
C GLY A 122 -2.64 -4.35 4.30
N VAL A 123 -1.51 -3.68 4.09
CA VAL A 123 -0.47 -4.10 3.15
C VAL A 123 0.89 -4.07 3.82
N ASN A 124 1.79 -4.90 3.32
CA ASN A 124 3.22 -4.82 3.60
C ASN A 124 3.94 -4.67 2.26
N TYR A 125 4.39 -3.45 1.95
CA TYR A 125 5.22 -3.22 0.77
C TYR A 125 6.56 -3.94 0.91
N PHE A 126 6.97 -4.65 -0.13
CA PHE A 126 8.31 -5.22 -0.16
C PHE A 126 9.36 -4.13 -0.22
N ARG A 127 10.55 -4.45 0.27
CA ARG A 127 11.72 -3.59 0.13
C ARG A 127 11.90 -3.16 -1.33
N GLY A 128 12.00 -1.85 -1.56
CA GLY A 128 12.18 -1.27 -2.87
C GLY A 128 10.93 -1.18 -3.75
N ALA A 129 9.77 -1.63 -3.27
CA ALA A 129 8.52 -1.47 -4.02
C ALA A 129 8.11 0.01 -4.12
N TRP A 130 7.93 0.50 -5.34
CA TRP A 130 7.44 1.85 -5.58
C TRP A 130 5.97 1.96 -5.21
N HIS A 131 5.66 2.92 -4.35
CA HIS A 131 4.29 3.21 -3.91
C HIS A 131 4.09 4.71 -3.71
N HIS A 132 2.84 5.15 -3.73
CA HIS A 132 2.46 6.51 -3.40
C HIS A 132 2.31 6.64 -1.88
N PRO A 133 2.68 7.76 -1.26
CA PRO A 133 2.36 8.03 0.13
C PRO A 133 0.90 7.80 0.47
N LEU A 134 0.61 7.54 1.74
CA LEU A 134 -0.70 7.15 2.26
C LEU A 134 -1.86 7.98 1.68
N LEU A 135 -2.88 7.29 1.14
CA LEU A 135 -4.08 7.89 0.56
C LEU A 135 -5.32 7.41 1.29
N VAL A 136 -6.02 8.34 1.94
CA VAL A 136 -7.24 8.08 2.69
C VAL A 136 -8.46 8.72 2.03
N LEU A 137 -9.64 8.09 2.19
CA LEU A 137 -10.90 8.55 1.63
C LEU A 137 -11.77 9.31 2.65
N GLN A 138 -11.45 9.17 3.92
CA GLN A 138 -12.08 9.93 5.01
C GLN A 138 -11.29 11.22 5.28
N LYS A 139 -11.88 12.16 6.01
CA LYS A 139 -11.20 13.40 6.42
C LYS A 139 -9.83 13.12 7.02
N SER A 140 -9.74 12.13 7.90
CA SER A 140 -8.48 11.55 8.38
C SER A 140 -8.65 10.06 8.71
N GLN A 141 -7.55 9.32 8.71
CA GLN A 141 -7.53 7.90 9.08
C GLN A 141 -6.17 7.53 9.66
N LYS A 142 -6.19 6.74 10.75
CA LYS A 142 -4.98 6.27 11.43
C LYS A 142 -4.63 4.85 11.03
N PHE A 143 -3.33 4.59 10.97
CA PHE A 143 -2.75 3.29 10.62
C PHE A 143 -1.69 2.90 11.64
N LEU A 144 -1.67 1.64 12.04
CA LEU A 144 -0.50 1.02 12.61
C LEU A 144 0.50 0.82 11.47
N VAL A 145 1.73 1.28 11.66
CA VAL A 145 2.81 1.15 10.69
C VAL A 145 3.96 0.39 11.34
N VAL A 146 4.47 -0.60 10.62
CA VAL A 146 5.71 -1.28 10.99
C VAL A 146 6.71 -1.04 9.87
N ASP A 147 7.81 -0.39 10.18
CA ASP A 147 8.86 -0.06 9.23
C ASP A 147 10.25 -0.17 9.83
N ARG A 148 11.26 0.35 9.14
CA ARG A 148 12.66 0.22 9.50
C ARG A 148 13.22 1.51 10.09
N GLN A 149 13.88 1.39 11.23
CA GLN A 149 14.81 2.39 11.78
C GLN A 149 16.24 1.88 11.64
N GLY A 150 17.19 2.76 11.33
CA GLY A 150 18.61 2.42 11.24
C GLY A 150 19.38 3.33 10.32
N GLY A 151 20.65 3.06 10.14
CA GLY A 151 21.54 3.77 9.22
C GLY A 151 21.17 3.55 7.75
N GLY A 152 21.86 4.27 6.86
CA GLY A 152 21.65 4.20 5.41
C GLY A 152 20.48 5.04 4.93
N SER A 153 20.44 5.30 3.62
CA SER A 153 19.34 6.03 2.97
C SER A 153 18.20 5.07 2.66
N ASN A 154 17.09 5.19 3.37
CA ASN A 154 15.92 4.32 3.23
C ASN A 154 14.70 5.02 2.61
N LEU A 155 14.91 6.12 1.92
CA LEU A 155 13.85 6.81 1.17
C LEU A 155 14.40 7.26 -0.17
N ASN A 156 13.76 6.81 -1.25
CA ASN A 156 13.90 7.40 -2.58
C ASN A 156 12.54 7.95 -2.99
N GLU A 157 12.51 9.19 -3.42
CA GLU A 157 11.32 9.84 -3.95
C GLU A 157 11.51 10.14 -5.43
N PHE A 158 10.44 9.97 -6.19
CA PHE A 158 10.36 10.32 -7.60
C PHE A 158 9.16 11.24 -7.82
N PHE A 159 9.42 12.50 -8.14
CA PHE A 159 8.39 13.49 -8.41
C PHE A 159 7.88 13.32 -9.85
N ILE A 160 6.56 13.16 -9.99
CA ILE A 160 5.90 12.82 -11.27
C ILE A 160 5.89 14.05 -12.21
N GLY A 161 6.04 15.25 -11.66
CA GLY A 161 6.12 16.49 -12.46
C GLY A 161 4.80 16.82 -13.17
N ASN A 162 4.88 17.16 -14.45
CA ASN A 162 3.73 17.64 -15.23
C ASN A 162 2.83 16.51 -15.78
N MET A 163 3.07 15.26 -15.42
CA MET A 163 2.19 14.16 -15.79
C MET A 163 0.92 14.22 -14.93
N ASP A 164 -0.21 14.52 -15.54
CA ASP A 164 -1.50 14.68 -14.87
C ASP A 164 -2.14 13.30 -14.57
N LEU A 165 -1.50 12.52 -13.68
CA LEU A 165 -2.03 11.23 -13.22
C LEU A 165 -3.07 11.44 -12.12
N LYS A 166 -4.29 10.98 -12.35
CA LYS A 166 -5.42 11.12 -11.42
C LYS A 166 -6.04 9.77 -11.10
N ILE A 167 -6.58 9.65 -9.90
CA ILE A 167 -7.35 8.48 -9.52
C ILE A 167 -8.82 8.71 -9.90
N ASP A 168 -9.39 7.74 -10.61
CA ASP A 168 -10.80 7.71 -10.96
C ASP A 168 -11.64 7.18 -9.80
N LEU A 169 -12.12 8.10 -8.95
CA LEU A 169 -12.96 7.76 -7.80
C LEU A 169 -14.37 7.27 -8.19
N GLU A 170 -14.82 7.49 -9.41
CA GLU A 170 -16.15 7.01 -9.85
C GLU A 170 -16.18 5.49 -9.97
N SER A 171 -15.04 4.87 -10.24
CA SER A 171 -14.91 3.40 -10.30
C SER A 171 -15.21 2.68 -8.97
N ILE A 172 -15.14 3.37 -7.82
CA ILE A 172 -15.58 2.81 -6.52
C ILE A 172 -17.10 2.94 -6.34
N ARG A 173 -17.72 3.99 -6.90
CA ARG A 173 -19.14 4.30 -6.70
C ARG A 173 -20.05 3.43 -7.54
N ASN A 174 -19.57 2.89 -8.67
CA ASN A 174 -20.30 2.06 -9.61
C ASN A 174 -19.55 0.74 -9.90
N PRO A 175 -19.58 -0.26 -9.01
CA PRO A 175 -18.92 -1.55 -9.24
C PRO A 175 -19.59 -2.44 -10.30
N ALA A 176 -20.59 -1.96 -11.02
CA ALA A 176 -21.51 -2.77 -11.84
C ALA A 176 -21.46 -2.49 -13.35
N SER A 177 -20.33 -2.10 -13.96
CA SER A 177 -20.29 -1.91 -15.42
C SER A 177 -19.27 -2.76 -16.21
N ASP A 178 -18.54 -3.63 -15.57
CA ASP A 178 -17.55 -4.51 -16.27
C ASP A 178 -17.95 -5.99 -16.21
N SER A 179 -19.24 -6.31 -16.39
CA SER A 179 -19.74 -7.66 -16.64
C SER A 179 -20.32 -7.72 -18.06
N ASN A 180 -19.46 -7.86 -19.05
CA ASN A 180 -19.78 -8.44 -20.36
C ASN A 180 -18.52 -9.03 -20.98
#